data_dd4850045cfdf66120bf1395a3108918
#
_entry.id   dd4850045cfdf66120bf1395a3108918
#
_cell.length_a   1.000
_cell.length_b   1.000
_cell.length_c   1.000
_cell.angle_alpha   90.00
_cell.angle_beta   90.00
_cell.angle_gamma   90.00
#
_symmetry.space_group_name_H-M   'P 1'
#
loop_
_entity.id
_entity.type
_entity.pdbx_description
1 polymer ?
#
loop_
_entity_poly.entity_id
_entity_poly.type
_entity_poly.pdbx_seq_one_letter_code
_entity_poly.pdbx_strand_id
1 'polypeptide(L)'
;MDKHVFTAKQKKLIGWAAIAIFLLLSAVVGWFVGRPLVRFASQPEQFRQWVDGHGLMGCAAYVGMVFLQVVVAVIPGEPLEISGGYAFGAVRGSLLCLLGAFLGSVAVFALVRRFGRELVDIFFPREKLENLKFLQSSPKRDALFWLVFMVPGTPKDLLCYFAGLTDLSWGKWLLLCTVGRLPSVLTSTIGGSALGVKDYQFAVLVFAATLAVSAVGLLIYRALCRRHQRRQEHV
;
A
#
# COMPACT_ATOMS: atom_id res chain seq x y z
N MET A 1 -8.12 -31.85 29.16
CA MET A 1 -8.45 -30.59 28.46
C MET A 1 -8.83 -30.97 27.04
N ASP A 2 -10.13 -31.11 26.78
CA ASP A 2 -10.65 -31.51 25.46
C ASP A 2 -10.36 -30.39 24.42
N LYS A 3 -9.50 -30.69 23.45
CA LYS A 3 -9.36 -29.85 22.28
C LYS A 3 -10.65 -30.00 21.45
N HIS A 4 -11.54 -29.04 21.53
CA HIS A 4 -12.69 -28.94 20.62
C HIS A 4 -12.17 -28.92 19.17
N VAL A 5 -12.20 -30.10 18.55
CA VAL A 5 -11.82 -30.24 17.13
C VAL A 5 -13.01 -29.72 16.30
N PHE A 6 -12.92 -28.46 15.86
CA PHE A 6 -13.91 -27.89 14.95
C PHE A 6 -14.02 -28.71 13.69
N THR A 7 -15.24 -29.01 13.26
CA THR A 7 -15.49 -29.70 11.99
C THR A 7 -15.04 -28.83 10.81
N ALA A 8 -14.73 -29.44 9.67
CA ALA A 8 -14.27 -28.72 8.46
C ALA A 8 -15.27 -27.62 8.00
N LYS A 9 -16.58 -27.84 8.20
CA LYS A 9 -17.63 -26.84 7.94
C LYS A 9 -17.55 -25.66 8.94
N GLN A 10 -17.33 -25.92 10.22
CA GLN A 10 -17.22 -24.89 11.25
C GLN A 10 -15.95 -24.02 11.02
N LYS A 11 -14.82 -24.65 10.68
CA LYS A 11 -13.59 -23.92 10.33
C LYS A 11 -13.79 -22.99 9.14
N LYS A 12 -14.47 -23.44 8.08
CA LYS A 12 -14.81 -22.60 6.92
C LYS A 12 -15.73 -21.44 7.31
N LEU A 13 -16.75 -21.69 8.13
CA LEU A 13 -17.71 -20.67 8.56
C LEU A 13 -17.02 -19.58 9.42
N ILE A 14 -16.19 -19.98 10.38
CA ILE A 14 -15.41 -19.08 11.22
C ILE A 14 -14.49 -18.21 10.37
N GLY A 15 -13.85 -18.81 9.37
CA GLY A 15 -12.98 -18.10 8.50
C GLY A 15 -13.72 -17.08 7.60
N TRP A 16 -14.83 -17.44 6.98
CA TRP A 16 -15.67 -16.49 6.24
C TRP A 16 -16.18 -15.36 7.13
N ALA A 17 -16.59 -15.69 8.37
CA ALA A 17 -16.98 -14.69 9.36
C ALA A 17 -15.82 -13.74 9.71
N ALA A 18 -14.61 -14.24 9.89
CA ALA A 18 -13.44 -13.42 10.18
C ALA A 18 -13.09 -12.47 9.02
N ILE A 19 -13.16 -12.94 7.76
CA ILE A 19 -12.97 -12.09 6.59
C ILE A 19 -14.08 -11.04 6.49
N ALA A 20 -15.33 -11.45 6.67
CA ALA A 20 -16.47 -10.53 6.61
C ALA A 20 -16.36 -9.44 7.70
N ILE A 21 -15.98 -9.82 8.93
CA ILE A 21 -15.73 -8.88 10.02
C ILE A 21 -14.56 -7.95 9.68
N PHE A 22 -13.46 -8.48 9.15
CA PHE A 22 -12.32 -7.67 8.75
C PHE A 22 -12.68 -6.66 7.65
N LEU A 23 -13.40 -7.11 6.61
CA LEU A 23 -13.84 -6.24 5.52
C LEU A 23 -14.84 -5.19 6.01
N LEU A 24 -15.78 -5.59 6.87
CA LEU A 24 -16.75 -4.68 7.48
C LEU A 24 -16.03 -3.63 8.35
N LEU A 25 -15.12 -4.08 9.22
CA LEU A 25 -14.33 -3.18 10.07
C LEU A 25 -13.49 -2.22 9.23
N SER A 26 -12.83 -2.72 8.18
CA SER A 26 -12.06 -1.89 7.24
C SER A 26 -12.96 -0.89 6.51
N ALA A 27 -14.15 -1.28 6.08
CA ALA A 27 -15.12 -0.39 5.46
C ALA A 27 -15.64 0.68 6.45
N VAL A 28 -15.94 0.29 7.69
CA VAL A 28 -16.37 1.22 8.75
C VAL A 28 -15.26 2.21 9.07
N VAL A 29 -14.03 1.74 9.29
CA VAL A 29 -12.89 2.62 9.54
C VAL A 29 -12.60 3.51 8.33
N GLY A 30 -12.64 2.97 7.12
CA GLY A 30 -12.51 3.74 5.88
C GLY A 30 -13.57 4.83 5.74
N TRP A 31 -14.81 4.55 6.16
CA TRP A 31 -15.91 5.53 6.11
C TRP A 31 -15.79 6.59 7.20
N PHE A 32 -15.60 6.20 8.45
CA PHE A 32 -15.62 7.14 9.59
C PHE A 32 -14.29 7.87 9.79
N VAL A 33 -13.17 7.27 9.43
CA VAL A 33 -11.82 7.84 9.61
C VAL A 33 -11.22 8.21 8.25
N GLY A 34 -11.23 7.29 7.28
CA GLY A 34 -10.61 7.49 6.00
C GLY A 34 -11.23 8.61 5.17
N ARG A 35 -12.56 8.67 5.12
CA ARG A 35 -13.28 9.71 4.37
C ARG A 35 -13.06 11.12 4.91
N PRO A 36 -13.16 11.39 6.22
CA PRO A 36 -12.78 12.69 6.80
C PRO A 36 -11.31 13.02 6.58
N LEU A 37 -10.42 12.04 6.73
CA LEU A 37 -8.99 12.18 6.53
C LEU A 37 -8.67 12.61 5.08
N VAL A 38 -9.22 11.90 4.10
CA VAL A 38 -9.05 12.23 2.67
C VAL A 38 -9.65 13.60 2.36
N ARG A 39 -10.84 13.90 2.90
CA ARG A 39 -11.46 15.21 2.70
C ARG A 39 -10.60 16.33 3.26
N PHE A 40 -10.04 16.17 4.46
CA PHE A 40 -9.13 17.13 5.08
C PHE A 40 -7.84 17.29 4.27
N ALA A 41 -7.22 16.19 3.85
CA ALA A 41 -6.04 16.21 2.99
C ALA A 41 -6.33 16.80 1.59
N SER A 42 -7.55 16.65 1.07
CA SER A 42 -7.96 17.22 -0.22
C SER A 42 -8.26 18.73 -0.15
N GLN A 43 -8.11 19.35 1.01
CA GLN A 43 -8.18 20.80 1.21
C GLN A 43 -6.79 21.34 1.57
N PRO A 44 -5.87 21.46 0.60
CA PRO A 44 -4.44 21.62 0.89
C PRO A 44 -4.11 22.91 1.64
N GLU A 45 -4.87 23.97 1.44
CA GLU A 45 -4.69 25.24 2.14
C GLU A 45 -5.05 25.14 3.63
N GLN A 46 -6.17 24.50 3.97
CA GLN A 46 -6.57 24.26 5.36
C GLN A 46 -5.60 23.29 6.05
N PHE A 47 -5.17 22.26 5.33
CA PHE A 47 -4.19 21.31 5.82
C PHE A 47 -2.87 22.00 6.15
N ARG A 48 -2.37 22.88 5.27
CA ARG A 48 -1.15 23.66 5.48
C ARG A 48 -1.25 24.57 6.69
N GLN A 49 -2.34 25.34 6.80
CA GLN A 49 -2.58 26.24 7.95
C GLN A 49 -2.63 25.44 9.25
N TRP A 50 -3.25 24.29 9.24
CA TRP A 50 -3.31 23.42 10.41
C TRP A 50 -1.91 22.92 10.82
N VAL A 51 -1.12 22.47 9.85
CA VAL A 51 0.27 22.01 10.07
C VAL A 51 1.14 23.13 10.61
N ASP A 52 1.07 24.31 9.98
CA ASP A 52 1.86 25.50 10.39
C ASP A 52 1.53 25.93 11.83
N GLY A 53 0.27 25.80 12.24
CA GLY A 53 -0.19 26.09 13.60
C GLY A 53 0.26 25.05 14.65
N HIS A 54 0.63 23.84 14.25
CA HIS A 54 0.97 22.75 15.18
C HIS A 54 2.46 22.33 15.15
N GLY A 55 3.28 22.88 14.28
CA GLY A 55 4.71 22.63 14.21
C GLY A 55 5.09 21.14 14.15
N LEU A 56 5.88 20.67 15.13
CA LEU A 56 6.30 19.26 15.20
C LEU A 56 5.13 18.30 15.42
N MET A 57 4.09 18.70 16.13
CA MET A 57 2.88 17.90 16.32
C MET A 57 2.17 17.69 14.98
N GLY A 58 2.13 18.70 14.12
CA GLY A 58 1.60 18.59 12.75
C GLY A 58 2.37 17.57 11.91
N CYS A 59 3.70 17.53 12.03
CA CYS A 59 4.52 16.51 11.36
C CYS A 59 4.21 15.10 11.87
N ALA A 60 4.13 14.92 13.19
CA ALA A 60 3.84 13.63 13.81
C ALA A 60 2.42 13.13 13.42
N ALA A 61 1.45 14.03 13.43
CA ALA A 61 0.09 13.70 13.01
C ALA A 61 0.03 13.32 11.53
N TYR A 62 0.75 14.03 10.65
CA TYR A 62 0.82 13.66 9.23
C TYR A 62 1.44 12.26 9.03
N VAL A 63 2.55 11.95 9.73
CA VAL A 63 3.13 10.60 9.73
C VAL A 63 2.12 9.56 10.20
N GLY A 64 1.36 9.88 11.26
CA GLY A 64 0.27 9.03 11.76
C GLY A 64 -0.87 8.83 10.76
N MET A 65 -1.24 9.88 10.02
CA MET A 65 -2.25 9.79 8.96
C MET A 65 -1.81 8.87 7.83
N VAL A 66 -0.56 9.01 7.37
CA VAL A 66 0.01 8.13 6.33
C VAL A 66 0.16 6.71 6.84
N PHE A 67 0.60 6.50 8.09
CA PHE A 67 0.64 5.18 8.73
C PHE A 67 -0.74 4.52 8.73
N LEU A 68 -1.75 5.25 9.20
CA LEU A 68 -3.13 4.75 9.27
C LEU A 68 -3.69 4.40 7.89
N GLN A 69 -3.42 5.24 6.88
CA GLN A 69 -3.82 5.00 5.50
C GLN A 69 -3.24 3.69 4.96
N VAL A 70 -1.95 3.39 5.23
CA VAL A 70 -1.34 2.12 4.81
C VAL A 70 -1.96 0.92 5.54
N VAL A 71 -2.22 1.06 6.84
CA VAL A 71 -2.88 0.01 7.64
C VAL A 71 -4.31 -0.20 7.18
N VAL A 72 -5.01 0.85 6.81
CA VAL A 72 -6.38 0.78 6.27
C VAL A 72 -6.33 0.88 4.74
N ALA A 73 -5.81 -0.14 4.07
CA ALA A 73 -5.47 -0.16 2.65
C ALA A 73 -6.59 0.27 1.66
N VAL A 74 -7.81 0.51 2.15
CA VAL A 74 -8.94 1.06 1.38
C VAL A 74 -8.83 2.59 1.21
N ILE A 75 -8.06 3.27 2.06
CA ILE A 75 -7.88 4.73 2.00
C ILE A 75 -6.86 5.04 0.90
N PRO A 76 -7.20 5.87 -0.12
CA PRO A 76 -6.25 6.24 -1.16
C PRO A 76 -5.11 7.09 -0.59
N GLY A 77 -3.86 6.76 -0.93
CA GLY A 77 -2.66 7.42 -0.43
C GLY A 77 -2.31 8.72 -1.16
N GLU A 78 -2.62 8.81 -2.46
CA GLU A 78 -2.25 9.95 -3.30
C GLU A 78 -2.68 11.33 -2.73
N PRO A 79 -3.90 11.51 -2.20
CA PRO A 79 -4.28 12.80 -1.60
C PRO A 79 -3.39 13.20 -0.44
N LEU A 80 -2.93 12.23 0.37
CA LEU A 80 -2.01 12.48 1.48
C LEU A 80 -0.60 12.82 0.99
N GLU A 81 -0.11 12.11 -0.03
CA GLU A 81 1.20 12.39 -0.64
C GLU A 81 1.24 13.80 -1.24
N ILE A 82 0.21 14.19 -2.00
CA ILE A 82 0.10 15.52 -2.62
C ILE A 82 -0.03 16.61 -1.55
N SER A 83 -0.89 16.43 -0.54
CA SER A 83 -1.07 17.40 0.54
C SER A 83 0.17 17.54 1.42
N GLY A 84 0.93 16.44 1.62
CA GLY A 84 2.21 16.48 2.28
C GLY A 84 3.24 17.33 1.53
N GLY A 85 3.31 17.17 0.21
CA GLY A 85 4.13 18.02 -0.65
C GLY A 85 3.71 19.49 -0.62
N TYR A 86 2.42 19.76 -0.65
CA TYR A 86 1.85 21.11 -0.57
C TYR A 86 2.18 21.82 0.76
N ALA A 87 2.01 21.13 1.89
CA ALA A 87 2.17 21.71 3.22
C ALA A 87 3.64 21.80 3.66
N PHE A 88 4.42 20.75 3.44
CA PHE A 88 5.79 20.65 3.96
C PHE A 88 6.87 20.90 2.89
N GLY A 89 6.48 21.07 1.63
CA GLY A 89 7.42 21.11 0.49
C GLY A 89 7.87 19.72 0.03
N ALA A 90 8.54 19.67 -1.13
CA ALA A 90 8.89 18.40 -1.78
C ALA A 90 9.76 17.49 -0.90
N VAL A 91 10.86 17.99 -0.34
CA VAL A 91 11.83 17.17 0.40
C VAL A 91 11.26 16.71 1.74
N ARG A 92 10.80 17.67 2.57
CA ARG A 92 10.30 17.36 3.91
C ARG A 92 9.01 16.55 3.84
N GLY A 93 8.11 16.88 2.91
CA GLY A 93 6.88 16.12 2.65
C GLY A 93 7.16 14.69 2.24
N SER A 94 8.13 14.47 1.34
CA SER A 94 8.56 13.12 0.94
C SER A 94 9.11 12.31 2.11
N LEU A 95 9.98 12.89 2.92
CA LEU A 95 10.58 12.20 4.06
C LEU A 95 9.55 11.79 5.11
N LEU A 96 8.62 12.69 5.45
CA LEU A 96 7.55 12.40 6.40
C LEU A 96 6.58 11.35 5.84
N CYS A 97 6.22 11.45 4.56
CA CYS A 97 5.38 10.47 3.88
C CYS A 97 6.03 9.09 3.85
N LEU A 98 7.30 9.01 3.43
CA LEU A 98 8.04 7.75 3.41
C LEU A 98 8.17 7.13 4.80
N LEU A 99 8.38 7.95 5.84
CA LEU A 99 8.43 7.47 7.22
C LEU A 99 7.10 6.85 7.65
N GLY A 100 5.98 7.52 7.41
CA GLY A 100 4.65 7.00 7.73
C GLY A 100 4.32 5.73 6.95
N ALA A 101 4.61 5.75 5.65
CA ALA A 101 4.39 4.60 4.78
C ALA A 101 5.29 3.40 5.14
N PHE A 102 6.54 3.65 5.52
CA PHE A 102 7.46 2.62 6.01
C PHE A 102 6.93 1.97 7.29
N LEU A 103 6.60 2.77 8.30
CA LEU A 103 6.07 2.26 9.57
C LEU A 103 4.78 1.47 9.37
N GLY A 104 3.85 1.97 8.55
CA GLY A 104 2.61 1.27 8.21
C GLY A 104 2.86 -0.05 7.49
N SER A 105 3.77 -0.06 6.49
CA SER A 105 4.12 -1.27 5.73
C SER A 105 4.78 -2.33 6.60
N VAL A 106 5.65 -1.93 7.52
CA VAL A 106 6.28 -2.83 8.50
C VAL A 106 5.23 -3.42 9.45
N ALA A 107 4.33 -2.59 9.96
CA ALA A 107 3.27 -3.02 10.87
C ALA A 107 2.33 -4.03 10.20
N VAL A 108 1.86 -3.74 8.97
CA VAL A 108 0.99 -4.63 8.19
C VAL A 108 1.70 -5.95 7.90
N PHE A 109 2.95 -5.90 7.42
CA PHE A 109 3.71 -7.10 7.09
C PHE A 109 3.93 -7.98 8.33
N ALA A 110 4.31 -7.38 9.48
CA ALA A 110 4.48 -8.09 10.76
C ALA A 110 3.18 -8.75 11.22
N LEU A 111 2.08 -7.99 11.17
CA LEU A 111 0.76 -8.47 11.58
C LEU A 111 0.31 -9.65 10.73
N VAL A 112 0.38 -9.50 9.40
CA VAL A 112 -0.03 -10.55 8.48
C VAL A 112 0.88 -11.76 8.56
N ARG A 113 2.18 -11.57 8.74
CA ARG A 113 3.13 -12.66 8.89
C ARG A 113 2.91 -13.46 10.17
N ARG A 114 2.47 -12.79 11.25
CA ARG A 114 2.19 -13.45 12.52
C ARG A 114 0.84 -14.16 12.55
N PHE A 115 -0.21 -13.52 12.03
CA PHE A 115 -1.59 -13.99 12.15
C PHE A 115 -2.19 -14.46 10.83
N GLY A 116 -1.70 -13.95 9.69
CA GLY A 116 -2.29 -14.21 8.38
C GLY A 116 -2.17 -15.67 7.94
N ARG A 117 -1.10 -16.38 8.31
CA ARG A 117 -0.93 -17.81 8.01
C ARG A 117 -1.98 -18.66 8.70
N GLU A 118 -2.29 -18.38 9.97
CA GLU A 118 -3.34 -19.09 10.70
C GLU A 118 -4.72 -18.87 10.06
N LEU A 119 -5.01 -17.65 9.61
CA LEU A 119 -6.24 -17.33 8.90
C LEU A 119 -6.31 -18.07 7.55
N VAL A 120 -5.23 -18.09 6.79
CA VAL A 120 -5.18 -18.76 5.48
C VAL A 120 -5.29 -20.28 5.63
N ASP A 121 -4.65 -20.88 6.64
CA ASP A 121 -4.73 -22.32 6.94
C ASP A 121 -6.16 -22.77 7.30
N ILE A 122 -7.02 -21.83 7.78
CA ILE A 122 -8.44 -22.10 8.04
C ILE A 122 -9.25 -22.27 6.74
N PHE A 123 -8.88 -21.52 5.68
CA PHE A 123 -9.63 -21.47 4.41
C PHE A 123 -9.13 -22.48 3.39
N PHE A 124 -7.83 -22.67 3.34
CA PHE A 124 -7.17 -23.47 2.32
C PHE A 124 -6.42 -24.63 2.96
N PRO A 125 -6.62 -25.89 2.49
CA PRO A 125 -5.75 -27.00 2.85
C PRO A 125 -4.30 -26.66 2.51
N ARG A 126 -3.36 -26.97 3.43
CA ARG A 126 -1.92 -26.68 3.25
C ARG A 126 -1.37 -27.16 1.92
N GLU A 127 -1.82 -28.34 1.45
CA GLU A 127 -1.47 -28.92 0.16
C GLU A 127 -1.82 -28.02 -1.04
N LYS A 128 -2.93 -27.26 -0.95
CA LYS A 128 -3.31 -26.29 -2.00
C LYS A 128 -2.51 -25.01 -1.91
N LEU A 129 -2.11 -24.58 -0.70
CA LEU A 129 -1.28 -23.39 -0.49
C LEU A 129 0.15 -23.62 -0.98
N GLU A 130 0.72 -24.79 -0.73
CA GLU A 130 2.05 -25.17 -1.22
C GLU A 130 2.11 -25.20 -2.76
N ASN A 131 1.01 -25.50 -3.41
CA ASN A 131 0.88 -25.51 -4.88
C ASN A 131 0.63 -24.11 -5.49
N LEU A 132 0.35 -23.08 -4.70
CA LEU A 132 0.23 -21.72 -5.21
C LEU A 132 1.63 -21.16 -5.52
N LYS A 133 2.06 -21.31 -6.76
CA LYS A 133 3.36 -20.78 -7.28
C LYS A 133 3.62 -19.32 -6.92
N PHE A 134 2.56 -18.54 -6.65
CA PHE A 134 2.62 -17.14 -6.24
C PHE A 134 3.16 -16.96 -4.81
N LEU A 135 2.91 -17.91 -3.90
CA LEU A 135 3.40 -17.87 -2.51
C LEU A 135 4.84 -18.35 -2.38
N GLN A 136 5.31 -19.15 -3.37
CA GLN A 136 6.67 -19.68 -3.36
C GLN A 136 7.69 -18.62 -3.74
N SER A 137 8.87 -18.70 -3.13
CA SER A 137 10.00 -17.84 -3.44
C SER A 137 10.44 -18.02 -4.90
N SER A 138 10.36 -16.94 -5.69
CA SER A 138 10.90 -16.95 -7.05
C SER A 138 11.43 -15.56 -7.41
N PRO A 139 12.55 -15.49 -8.18
CA PRO A 139 13.08 -14.21 -8.66
C PRO A 139 12.07 -13.41 -9.49
N LYS A 140 11.18 -14.11 -10.21
CA LYS A 140 10.11 -13.47 -11.00
C LYS A 140 9.06 -12.78 -10.14
N ARG A 141 8.67 -13.42 -9.02
CA ARG A 141 7.76 -12.83 -8.05
C ARG A 141 8.36 -11.58 -7.41
N ASP A 142 9.63 -11.68 -6.97
CA ASP A 142 10.33 -10.57 -6.35
C ASP A 142 10.45 -9.40 -7.35
N ALA A 143 10.79 -9.66 -8.61
CA ALA A 143 10.83 -8.66 -9.67
C ALA A 143 9.45 -8.03 -9.94
N LEU A 144 8.37 -8.81 -9.86
CA LEU A 144 7.01 -8.31 -10.01
C LEU A 144 6.63 -7.36 -8.86
N PHE A 145 6.96 -7.72 -7.62
CA PHE A 145 6.77 -6.82 -6.47
C PHE A 145 7.52 -5.49 -6.68
N TRP A 146 8.79 -5.54 -7.10
CA TRP A 146 9.57 -4.35 -7.41
C TRP A 146 8.89 -3.49 -8.47
N LEU A 147 8.48 -4.10 -9.60
CA LEU A 147 7.82 -3.38 -10.70
C LEU A 147 6.55 -2.68 -10.22
N VAL A 148 5.69 -3.39 -9.47
CA VAL A 148 4.42 -2.83 -9.02
C VAL A 148 4.63 -1.73 -7.98
N PHE A 149 5.60 -1.88 -7.07
CA PHE A 149 5.90 -0.84 -6.09
C PHE A 149 6.48 0.44 -6.71
N MET A 150 7.26 0.32 -7.80
CA MET A 150 7.81 1.48 -8.50
C MET A 150 6.78 2.24 -9.33
N VAL A 151 5.74 1.57 -9.84
CA VAL A 151 4.73 2.21 -10.68
C VAL A 151 3.79 3.06 -9.82
N PRO A 152 3.66 4.37 -10.09
CA PRO A 152 2.67 5.22 -9.43
C PRO A 152 1.23 4.76 -9.71
N GLY A 153 0.30 4.99 -8.77
CA GLY A 153 -1.11 4.62 -8.92
C GLY A 153 -1.43 3.14 -8.70
N THR A 154 -0.45 2.32 -8.30
CA THR A 154 -0.70 0.91 -7.95
C THR A 154 -1.16 0.77 -6.50
N PRO A 155 -2.02 -0.24 -6.17
CA PRO A 155 -2.51 -0.45 -4.81
C PRO A 155 -1.44 -1.09 -3.91
N LYS A 156 -0.37 -0.34 -3.62
CA LYS A 156 0.81 -0.80 -2.85
C LYS A 156 0.45 -1.28 -1.46
N ASP A 157 -0.55 -0.63 -0.84
CA ASP A 157 -0.95 -0.93 0.52
C ASP A 157 -1.65 -2.29 0.62
N LEU A 158 -2.46 -2.65 -0.38
CA LEU A 158 -2.99 -4.01 -0.50
C LEU A 158 -1.87 -5.05 -0.70
N LEU A 159 -0.84 -4.71 -1.47
CA LEU A 159 0.30 -5.60 -1.68
C LEU A 159 1.11 -5.85 -0.41
N CYS A 160 1.10 -4.94 0.56
CA CYS A 160 1.72 -5.17 1.87
C CYS A 160 1.10 -6.39 2.58
N TYR A 161 -0.22 -6.54 2.47
CA TYR A 161 -0.94 -7.69 3.03
C TYR A 161 -0.55 -8.99 2.31
N PHE A 162 -0.53 -8.97 0.98
CA PHE A 162 -0.10 -10.15 0.20
C PHE A 162 1.35 -10.52 0.45
N ALA A 163 2.25 -9.54 0.55
CA ALA A 163 3.66 -9.78 0.83
C ALA A 163 3.88 -10.48 2.17
N GLY A 164 3.09 -10.13 3.20
CA GLY A 164 3.13 -10.77 4.51
C GLY A 164 2.78 -12.26 4.50
N LEU A 165 1.97 -12.71 3.52
CA LEU A 165 1.61 -14.12 3.33
C LEU A 165 2.67 -14.90 2.57
N THR A 166 3.61 -14.25 1.90
CA THR A 166 4.68 -14.87 1.11
C THR A 166 5.91 -15.17 1.95
N ASP A 167 6.85 -16.00 1.42
CA ASP A 167 8.15 -16.26 2.04
C ASP A 167 9.18 -15.14 1.78
N LEU A 168 8.73 -13.90 1.58
CA LEU A 168 9.61 -12.76 1.37
C LEU A 168 10.40 -12.47 2.66
N SER A 169 11.74 -12.37 2.57
CA SER A 169 12.56 -12.07 3.75
C SER A 169 12.36 -10.63 4.22
N TRP A 170 12.54 -10.40 5.53
CA TRP A 170 12.43 -9.07 6.12
C TRP A 170 13.31 -8.02 5.42
N GLY A 171 14.57 -8.37 5.12
CA GLY A 171 15.48 -7.44 4.44
C GLY A 171 15.01 -7.03 3.07
N LYS A 172 14.51 -7.96 2.25
CA LYS A 172 13.92 -7.66 0.95
C LYS A 172 12.66 -6.82 1.08
N TRP A 173 11.83 -7.09 2.10
CA TRP A 173 10.63 -6.33 2.37
C TRP A 173 10.94 -4.88 2.76
N LEU A 174 11.84 -4.66 3.70
CA LEU A 174 12.26 -3.33 4.13
C LEU A 174 12.82 -2.51 2.96
N LEU A 175 13.63 -3.14 2.12
CA LEU A 175 14.17 -2.50 0.93
C LEU A 175 13.06 -2.15 -0.07
N LEU A 176 12.13 -3.07 -0.31
CA LEU A 176 11.02 -2.89 -1.24
C LEU A 176 10.07 -1.76 -0.79
N CYS A 177 9.65 -1.75 0.47
CA CYS A 177 8.71 -0.76 0.97
C CYS A 177 9.33 0.64 1.14
N THR A 178 10.67 0.75 1.18
CA THR A 178 11.39 2.02 1.22
C THR A 178 11.72 2.51 -0.19
N VAL A 179 12.59 1.77 -0.89
CA VAL A 179 13.10 2.17 -2.20
C VAL A 179 12.04 2.06 -3.30
N GLY A 180 11.21 1.02 -3.26
CA GLY A 180 10.14 0.83 -4.25
C GLY A 180 9.08 1.93 -4.23
N ARG A 181 8.84 2.56 -3.08
CA ARG A 181 7.88 3.68 -2.97
C ARG A 181 8.46 5.04 -3.38
N LEU A 182 9.80 5.18 -3.43
CA LEU A 182 10.45 6.46 -3.74
C LEU A 182 9.90 7.14 -4.99
N PRO A 183 9.82 6.47 -6.17
CA PRO A 183 9.38 7.16 -7.39
C PRO A 183 7.96 7.73 -7.27
N SER A 184 7.04 6.98 -6.67
CA SER A 184 5.66 7.41 -6.50
C SER A 184 5.53 8.56 -5.50
N VAL A 185 6.11 8.41 -4.31
CA VAL A 185 6.03 9.43 -3.27
C VAL A 185 6.70 10.72 -3.73
N LEU A 186 7.88 10.64 -4.37
CA LEU A 186 8.58 11.82 -4.87
C LEU A 186 7.76 12.55 -5.94
N THR A 187 7.18 11.85 -6.90
CA THR A 187 6.38 12.51 -7.94
C THR A 187 5.14 13.18 -7.36
N SER A 188 4.43 12.52 -6.45
CA SER A 188 3.24 13.08 -5.82
C SER A 188 3.57 14.28 -4.91
N THR A 189 4.65 14.21 -4.13
CA THR A 189 5.04 15.31 -3.23
C THR A 189 5.67 16.47 -3.98
N ILE A 190 6.45 16.24 -5.05
CA ILE A 190 6.97 17.31 -5.91
C ILE A 190 5.81 18.04 -6.60
N GLY A 191 4.85 17.30 -7.17
CA GLY A 191 3.65 17.91 -7.75
C GLY A 191 2.84 18.70 -6.74
N GLY A 192 2.65 18.16 -5.54
CA GLY A 192 1.99 18.84 -4.43
C GLY A 192 2.73 20.11 -3.99
N SER A 193 4.06 20.08 -3.91
CA SER A 193 4.89 21.23 -3.58
C SER A 193 4.78 22.34 -4.63
N ALA A 194 4.78 21.97 -5.92
CA ALA A 194 4.58 22.91 -7.02
C ALA A 194 3.21 23.62 -6.93
N LEU A 195 2.17 22.89 -6.58
CA LEU A 195 0.84 23.48 -6.30
C LEU A 195 0.90 24.45 -5.11
N GLY A 196 1.67 24.12 -4.08
CA GLY A 196 1.84 24.95 -2.87
C GLY A 196 2.50 26.31 -3.13
N VAL A 197 3.38 26.38 -4.13
CA VAL A 197 4.01 27.65 -4.59
C VAL A 197 3.30 28.26 -5.80
N LYS A 198 2.13 27.71 -6.19
CA LYS A 198 1.29 28.16 -7.32
C LYS A 198 1.98 28.04 -8.68
N ASP A 199 2.99 27.18 -8.81
CA ASP A 199 3.61 26.83 -10.10
C ASP A 199 2.81 25.72 -10.76
N TYR A 200 1.67 26.11 -11.33
CA TYR A 200 0.75 25.17 -11.98
C TYR A 200 1.33 24.52 -13.23
N GLN A 201 2.23 25.21 -13.95
CA GLN A 201 2.86 24.66 -15.15
C GLN A 201 3.76 23.49 -14.79
N PHE A 202 4.62 23.68 -13.78
CA PHE A 202 5.48 22.62 -13.29
C PHE A 202 4.68 21.47 -12.64
N ALA A 203 3.62 21.77 -11.89
CA ALA A 203 2.74 20.76 -11.34
C ALA A 203 2.11 19.88 -12.43
N VAL A 204 1.55 20.48 -13.48
CA VAL A 204 0.99 19.76 -14.63
C VAL A 204 2.04 18.90 -15.32
N LEU A 205 3.25 19.42 -15.53
CA LEU A 205 4.37 18.66 -16.12
C LEU A 205 4.70 17.42 -15.28
N VAL A 206 4.81 17.55 -13.95
CA VAL A 206 5.12 16.45 -13.03
C VAL A 206 4.02 15.38 -13.07
N PHE A 207 2.75 15.78 -13.01
CA PHE A 207 1.65 14.83 -13.05
C PHE A 207 1.51 14.15 -14.42
N ALA A 208 1.73 14.88 -15.51
CA ALA A 208 1.75 14.31 -16.86
C ALA A 208 2.88 13.30 -17.03
N ALA A 209 4.08 13.62 -16.56
CA ALA A 209 5.22 12.70 -16.56
C ALA A 209 4.94 11.46 -15.72
N THR A 210 4.34 11.61 -14.53
CA THR A 210 3.94 10.51 -13.66
C THR A 210 2.92 9.61 -14.34
N LEU A 211 1.93 10.17 -15.02
CA LEU A 211 0.93 9.42 -15.78
C LEU A 211 1.56 8.64 -16.94
N ALA A 212 2.50 9.26 -17.66
CA ALA A 212 3.23 8.59 -18.74
C ALA A 212 4.06 7.41 -18.23
N VAL A 213 4.81 7.58 -17.13
CA VAL A 213 5.57 6.50 -16.49
C VAL A 213 4.65 5.38 -16.02
N SER A 214 3.51 5.71 -15.41
CA SER A 214 2.51 4.72 -14.98
C SER A 214 1.92 3.95 -16.15
N ALA A 215 1.61 4.62 -17.27
CA ALA A 215 1.11 3.99 -18.48
C ALA A 215 2.15 3.03 -19.09
N VAL A 216 3.41 3.43 -19.17
CA VAL A 216 4.51 2.59 -19.65
C VAL A 216 4.70 1.38 -18.72
N GLY A 217 4.71 1.59 -17.40
CA GLY A 217 4.79 0.50 -16.41
C GLY A 217 3.66 -0.52 -16.58
N LEU A 218 2.43 -0.04 -16.78
CA LEU A 218 1.26 -0.89 -17.02
C LEU A 218 1.36 -1.68 -18.33
N LEU A 219 1.88 -1.07 -19.40
CA LEU A 219 2.11 -1.73 -20.68
C LEU A 219 3.16 -2.83 -20.55
N ILE A 220 4.28 -2.56 -19.86
CA ILE A 220 5.32 -3.55 -19.60
C ILE A 220 4.73 -4.71 -18.78
N TYR A 221 3.96 -4.42 -17.71
CA TYR A 221 3.30 -5.42 -16.91
C TYR A 221 2.37 -6.32 -17.76
N ARG A 222 1.51 -5.72 -18.60
CA ARG A 222 0.62 -6.45 -19.50
C ARG A 222 1.40 -7.31 -20.51
N ALA A 223 2.50 -6.80 -21.06
CA ALA A 223 3.35 -7.55 -21.99
C ALA A 223 4.00 -8.77 -21.33
N LEU A 224 4.48 -8.63 -20.09
CA LEU A 224 5.06 -9.72 -19.31
C LEU A 224 4.01 -10.79 -18.96
N CYS A 225 2.82 -10.39 -18.55
CA CYS A 225 1.73 -11.31 -18.26
C CYS A 225 1.28 -12.09 -19.51
N ARG A 226 1.13 -11.43 -20.67
CA ARG A 226 0.78 -12.09 -21.94
C ARG A 226 1.82 -13.09 -22.41
N ARG A 227 3.12 -12.78 -22.25
CA ARG A 227 4.21 -13.72 -22.59
C ARG A 227 4.18 -14.97 -21.73
N HIS A 228 3.73 -14.83 -20.47
CA HIS A 228 3.65 -15.97 -19.56
C HIS A 228 2.48 -16.90 -19.90
N GLN A 229 1.32 -16.36 -20.29
CA GLN A 229 0.17 -17.15 -20.73
C GLN A 229 0.49 -17.97 -21.99
N ARG A 230 1.10 -17.37 -23.02
CA ARG A 230 1.50 -18.06 -24.25
C ARG A 230 2.52 -19.18 -24.02
N ARG A 231 3.37 -19.10 -22.99
CA ARG A 231 4.29 -20.19 -22.66
C ARG A 231 3.64 -21.37 -21.95
N GLN A 232 2.47 -21.18 -21.35
CA GLN A 232 1.74 -22.27 -20.69
C GLN A 232 0.81 -23.00 -21.69
N GLU A 233 0.45 -22.39 -22.80
CA GLU A 233 -0.35 -23.00 -23.88
C GLU A 233 0.50 -23.88 -24.82
N HIS A 234 1.82 -23.83 -24.73
CA HIS A 234 2.76 -24.61 -25.56
C HIS A 234 3.52 -25.71 -24.79
N VAL A 235 3.10 -26.04 -23.57
CA VAL A 235 3.57 -27.15 -22.73
C VAL A 235 2.41 -28.07 -22.41
#